data_47916cc5883866cb993307bd4c884660
#
_entry.id   47916cc5883866cb993307bd4c884660
#
_cell.length_a   1.000
_cell.length_b   1.000
_cell.length_c   1.000
_cell.angle_alpha   90.00
_cell.angle_beta   90.00
_cell.angle_gamma   90.00
#
_symmetry.space_group_name_H-M   'P 1'
#
loop_
_entity.id
_entity.type
_entity.pdbx_description
1 polymer ?
#
loop_
_entity_poly.entity_id
_entity_poly.type
_entity_poly.pdbx_seq_one_letter_code
_entity_poly.pdbx_strand_id
1 'polypeptide(L)'
;MSLGASNTEYVNARVRSRRAKLFSDEDYRKLVRMGPSGIARFMEESEYEREINELGARFSGVDLIEYALNRNLAKNFQELLEWSEGRIYDLISRYLRKFDVWNLKTIIRGIYTDTPAEEIRTDLIMAGELDDVTIDRLLEVDEIEDAIEVLADTIYYDPLSAELEAFAETGTLVPLENALDREFYEHLLDDLGRPREGPQAKYVEFLQAEIDFRNARNALRLARSGADLDPASYYIEGGVLFDGSELSQLVTDYDDLVDHIADNKRYGDRLSGALRRLREADSLIQFEHALDAALLQYADTLSSIYPVSVSAVLSYILAKEREVENIRAIARGREVGLSESEIEEELVIL
;
A
#
# COMPACT_ATOMS: atom_id res chain seq x y z
N MET A 1 0.30 25.36 -19.02
CA MET A 1 -1.16 25.12 -19.01
C MET A 1 -1.72 25.69 -17.72
N SER A 2 -2.82 26.43 -17.77
CA SER A 2 -3.46 26.95 -16.56
C SER A 2 -3.99 25.75 -15.78
N LEU A 3 -3.43 25.49 -14.59
CA LEU A 3 -3.94 24.51 -13.65
C LEU A 3 -5.36 24.93 -13.28
N GLY A 4 -6.37 24.17 -13.71
CA GLY A 4 -7.77 24.39 -13.32
C GLY A 4 -7.90 24.51 -11.81
N ALA A 5 -8.91 25.25 -11.36
CA ALA A 5 -9.17 25.38 -9.93
C ALA A 5 -9.43 23.98 -9.33
N SER A 6 -8.70 23.63 -8.29
CA SER A 6 -8.87 22.35 -7.57
C SER A 6 -10.23 22.36 -6.83
N ASN A 7 -10.99 21.28 -6.94
CA ASN A 7 -12.29 21.10 -6.27
C ASN A 7 -12.17 20.41 -4.90
N THR A 8 -11.12 20.72 -4.16
CA THR A 8 -10.70 20.06 -2.90
C THR A 8 -11.85 19.95 -1.89
N GLU A 9 -12.69 20.97 -1.73
CA GLU A 9 -13.83 20.95 -0.79
C GLU A 9 -14.86 19.88 -1.14
N TYR A 10 -15.18 19.76 -2.42
CA TYR A 10 -16.13 18.77 -2.93
C TYR A 10 -15.61 17.34 -2.71
N VAL A 11 -14.36 17.08 -3.07
CA VAL A 11 -13.70 15.77 -2.86
C VAL A 11 -13.70 15.40 -1.39
N ASN A 12 -13.30 16.33 -0.51
CA ASN A 12 -13.27 16.08 0.94
C ASN A 12 -14.65 15.81 1.56
N ALA A 13 -15.70 16.46 1.06
CA ALA A 13 -17.07 16.17 1.52
C ALA A 13 -17.49 14.73 1.20
N ARG A 14 -17.19 14.25 -0.02
CA ARG A 14 -17.46 12.88 -0.44
C ARG A 14 -16.63 11.86 0.33
N VAL A 15 -15.34 12.12 0.49
CA VAL A 15 -14.41 11.27 1.25
C VAL A 15 -14.89 11.07 2.69
N ARG A 16 -15.34 12.13 3.36
CA ARG A 16 -15.90 12.00 4.72
C ARG A 16 -17.14 11.12 4.77
N SER A 17 -18.01 11.23 3.78
CA SER A 17 -19.19 10.36 3.69
C SER A 17 -18.81 8.89 3.50
N ARG A 18 -17.79 8.60 2.67
CA ARG A 18 -17.28 7.24 2.48
C ARG A 18 -16.59 6.71 3.73
N ARG A 19 -15.78 7.55 4.37
CA ARG A 19 -15.08 7.17 5.60
C ARG A 19 -16.03 6.76 6.74
N ALA A 20 -17.17 7.43 6.85
CA ALA A 20 -18.18 7.11 7.86
C ALA A 20 -18.85 5.74 7.69
N LYS A 21 -18.61 5.08 6.56
CA LYS A 21 -19.15 3.75 6.22
C LYS A 21 -18.13 2.62 6.36
N LEU A 22 -16.89 2.93 6.70
CA LEU A 22 -15.87 1.93 6.99
C LEU A 22 -16.24 1.15 8.26
N PHE A 23 -15.80 -0.10 8.31
CA PHE A 23 -16.05 -0.96 9.46
C PHE A 23 -15.39 -0.41 10.74
N SER A 24 -16.10 -0.53 11.82
CA SER A 24 -15.64 -0.15 13.15
C SER A 24 -14.91 -1.32 13.83
N ASP A 25 -14.19 -1.04 14.91
CA ASP A 25 -13.56 -2.07 15.75
C ASP A 25 -14.57 -3.11 16.26
N GLU A 26 -15.83 -2.69 16.50
CA GLU A 26 -16.90 -3.61 16.90
C GLU A 26 -17.26 -4.57 15.75
N ASP A 27 -17.22 -4.10 14.51
CA ASP A 27 -17.49 -4.93 13.34
C ASP A 27 -16.38 -5.95 13.14
N TYR A 28 -15.11 -5.59 13.31
CA TYR A 28 -14.00 -6.55 13.28
C TYR A 28 -14.13 -7.61 14.36
N ARG A 29 -14.48 -7.26 15.60
CA ARG A 29 -14.72 -8.24 16.68
C ARG A 29 -15.87 -9.21 16.37
N LYS A 30 -16.88 -8.79 15.60
CA LYS A 30 -17.93 -9.69 15.10
C LYS A 30 -17.39 -10.62 14.01
N LEU A 31 -16.65 -10.05 13.03
CA LEU A 31 -16.10 -10.78 11.90
C LEU A 31 -15.13 -11.89 12.33
N VAL A 32 -14.26 -11.62 13.32
CA VAL A 32 -13.29 -12.61 13.87
C VAL A 32 -13.98 -13.89 14.34
N ARG A 33 -15.24 -13.81 14.79
CA ARG A 33 -16.04 -14.96 15.28
C ARG A 33 -16.79 -15.70 14.18
N MET A 34 -16.80 -15.17 12.95
CA MET A 34 -17.52 -15.72 11.83
C MET A 34 -16.61 -16.60 10.97
N GLY A 35 -17.16 -17.66 10.37
CA GLY A 35 -16.49 -18.35 9.26
C GLY A 35 -16.67 -17.58 7.94
N PRO A 36 -15.94 -17.97 6.85
CA PRO A 36 -15.97 -17.27 5.58
C PRO A 36 -17.37 -16.95 5.03
N SER A 37 -18.30 -17.89 5.11
CA SER A 37 -19.70 -17.66 4.68
C SER A 37 -20.44 -16.61 5.52
N GLY A 38 -20.12 -16.52 6.82
CA GLY A 38 -20.68 -15.48 7.71
C GLY A 38 -20.09 -14.11 7.40
N ILE A 39 -18.79 -14.04 7.11
CA ILE A 39 -18.10 -12.83 6.70
C ILE A 39 -18.70 -12.29 5.39
N ALA A 40 -18.85 -13.16 4.37
CA ALA A 40 -19.46 -12.77 3.10
C ALA A 40 -20.87 -12.21 3.28
N ARG A 41 -21.69 -12.83 4.14
CA ARG A 41 -23.04 -12.33 4.47
C ARG A 41 -23.00 -10.97 5.17
N PHE A 42 -22.07 -10.76 6.10
CA PHE A 42 -21.89 -9.47 6.76
C PHE A 42 -21.48 -8.37 5.76
N MET A 43 -20.60 -8.72 4.82
CA MET A 43 -20.20 -7.80 3.74
C MET A 43 -21.36 -7.48 2.78
N GLU A 44 -22.27 -8.44 2.52
CA GLU A 44 -23.47 -8.22 1.70
C GLU A 44 -24.42 -7.15 2.31
N GLU A 45 -24.38 -6.95 3.63
CA GLU A 45 -25.18 -5.94 4.33
C GLU A 45 -24.44 -4.59 4.47
N SER A 46 -23.34 -4.36 3.71
CA SER A 46 -22.44 -3.21 3.82
C SER A 46 -22.15 -2.55 2.47
N GLU A 47 -21.12 -1.68 2.40
CA GLU A 47 -20.64 -1.08 1.14
C GLU A 47 -20.08 -2.10 0.12
N TYR A 48 -19.98 -3.36 0.49
CA TYR A 48 -19.55 -4.47 -0.40
C TYR A 48 -20.73 -5.25 -1.02
N GLU A 49 -21.98 -4.87 -0.75
CA GLU A 49 -23.20 -5.56 -1.21
C GLU A 49 -23.15 -5.89 -2.71
N ARG A 50 -22.78 -4.92 -3.52
CA ARG A 50 -22.74 -5.07 -4.98
C ARG A 50 -21.73 -6.11 -5.43
N GLU A 51 -20.52 -6.02 -4.93
CA GLU A 51 -19.41 -6.89 -5.31
C GLU A 51 -19.68 -8.33 -4.84
N ILE A 52 -20.19 -8.53 -3.62
CA ILE A 52 -20.58 -9.86 -3.10
C ILE A 52 -21.69 -10.48 -3.95
N ASN A 53 -22.72 -9.72 -4.31
CA ASN A 53 -23.84 -10.22 -5.12
C ASN A 53 -23.42 -10.56 -6.56
N GLU A 54 -22.60 -9.71 -7.21
CA GLU A 54 -22.13 -9.95 -8.58
C GLU A 54 -21.19 -11.15 -8.69
N LEU A 55 -20.31 -11.34 -7.69
CA LEU A 55 -19.30 -12.40 -7.67
C LEU A 55 -19.80 -13.71 -7.08
N GLY A 56 -20.81 -13.67 -6.21
CA GLY A 56 -21.34 -14.84 -5.51
C GLY A 56 -21.97 -15.94 -6.40
N ALA A 57 -22.24 -15.62 -7.68
CA ALA A 57 -22.67 -16.63 -8.65
C ALA A 57 -21.51 -17.53 -9.15
N ARG A 58 -20.26 -17.07 -9.01
CA ARG A 58 -19.05 -17.74 -9.54
C ARG A 58 -18.10 -18.21 -8.44
N PHE A 59 -18.02 -17.48 -7.32
CA PHE A 59 -17.07 -17.69 -6.25
C PHE A 59 -17.78 -17.91 -4.91
N SER A 60 -17.09 -18.51 -3.96
CA SER A 60 -17.60 -18.74 -2.59
C SER A 60 -16.43 -18.75 -1.59
N GLY A 61 -16.75 -18.71 -0.29
CA GLY A 61 -15.73 -18.76 0.75
C GLY A 61 -14.78 -17.57 0.72
N VAL A 62 -13.49 -17.81 0.91
CA VAL A 62 -12.46 -16.76 0.97
C VAL A 62 -12.23 -16.13 -0.39
N ASP A 63 -12.26 -16.87 -1.49
CA ASP A 63 -12.11 -16.34 -2.84
C ASP A 63 -13.15 -15.25 -3.15
N LEU A 64 -14.43 -15.52 -2.80
CA LEU A 64 -15.48 -14.50 -2.95
C LEU A 64 -15.16 -13.23 -2.18
N ILE A 65 -14.69 -13.35 -0.94
CA ILE A 65 -14.34 -12.22 -0.09
C ILE A 65 -13.19 -11.45 -0.71
N GLU A 66 -12.10 -12.11 -1.10
CA GLU A 66 -10.91 -11.46 -1.66
C GLU A 66 -11.20 -10.70 -2.94
N TYR A 67 -11.92 -11.33 -3.89
CA TYR A 67 -12.28 -10.66 -5.14
C TYR A 67 -13.23 -9.48 -4.92
N ALA A 68 -14.17 -9.61 -3.97
CA ALA A 68 -15.05 -8.52 -3.60
C ALA A 68 -14.29 -7.36 -2.96
N LEU A 69 -13.29 -7.63 -2.11
CA LEU A 69 -12.42 -6.63 -1.50
C LEU A 69 -11.62 -5.87 -2.55
N ASN A 70 -10.92 -6.58 -3.45
CA ASN A 70 -10.10 -5.98 -4.50
C ASN A 70 -10.95 -5.11 -5.43
N ARG A 71 -12.11 -5.62 -5.87
CA ARG A 71 -13.00 -4.91 -6.77
C ARG A 71 -13.63 -3.68 -6.13
N ASN A 72 -14.04 -3.77 -4.86
CA ASN A 72 -14.58 -2.64 -4.11
C ASN A 72 -13.52 -1.58 -3.86
N LEU A 73 -12.29 -1.98 -3.52
CA LEU A 73 -11.16 -1.07 -3.33
C LEU A 73 -10.87 -0.28 -4.61
N ALA A 74 -10.71 -0.98 -5.75
CA ALA A 74 -10.50 -0.37 -7.06
C ALA A 74 -11.60 0.64 -7.41
N LYS A 75 -12.87 0.24 -7.28
CA LYS A 75 -14.02 1.11 -7.53
C LYS A 75 -13.99 2.38 -6.66
N ASN A 76 -13.72 2.24 -5.35
CA ASN A 76 -13.68 3.41 -4.46
C ASN A 76 -12.60 4.40 -4.86
N PHE A 77 -11.44 3.94 -5.34
CA PHE A 77 -10.34 4.82 -5.74
C PHE A 77 -10.51 5.38 -7.15
N GLN A 78 -11.09 4.62 -8.08
CA GLN A 78 -11.50 5.14 -9.38
C GLN A 78 -12.53 6.27 -9.22
N GLU A 79 -13.59 6.06 -8.42
CA GLU A 79 -14.58 7.11 -8.11
C GLU A 79 -13.91 8.34 -7.45
N LEU A 80 -12.88 8.15 -6.63
CA LEU A 80 -12.12 9.23 -6.02
C LEU A 80 -11.40 10.08 -7.09
N LEU A 81 -10.78 9.45 -8.08
CA LEU A 81 -10.18 10.14 -9.23
C LEU A 81 -11.22 10.84 -10.10
N GLU A 82 -12.35 10.19 -10.39
CA GLU A 82 -13.46 10.80 -11.15
C GLU A 82 -14.03 12.06 -10.48
N TRP A 83 -14.03 12.12 -9.15
CA TRP A 83 -14.50 13.31 -8.41
C TRP A 83 -13.47 14.43 -8.35
N SER A 84 -12.22 14.15 -8.63
CA SER A 84 -11.10 15.06 -8.39
C SER A 84 -10.75 15.84 -9.65
N GLU A 85 -10.43 17.15 -9.50
CA GLU A 85 -10.03 18.03 -10.58
C GLU A 85 -8.81 18.86 -10.20
N GLY A 86 -7.95 19.17 -11.19
CA GLY A 86 -6.78 20.02 -11.02
C GLY A 86 -5.76 19.38 -10.06
N ARG A 87 -5.10 20.19 -9.25
CA ARG A 87 -3.97 19.73 -8.42
C ARG A 87 -4.33 18.57 -7.47
N ILE A 88 -5.56 18.52 -6.95
CA ILE A 88 -5.93 17.41 -6.06
C ILE A 88 -6.02 16.08 -6.81
N TYR A 89 -6.46 16.10 -8.08
CA TYR A 89 -6.40 14.95 -8.96
C TYR A 89 -4.95 14.48 -9.13
N ASP A 90 -4.03 15.39 -9.48
CA ASP A 90 -2.62 15.05 -9.71
C ASP A 90 -1.96 14.42 -8.47
N LEU A 91 -2.28 14.92 -7.26
CA LEU A 91 -1.74 14.39 -6.02
C LEU A 91 -2.30 13.01 -5.66
N ILE A 92 -3.60 12.78 -5.93
CA ILE A 92 -4.27 11.51 -5.65
C ILE A 92 -3.83 10.46 -6.68
N SER A 93 -3.84 10.76 -7.98
CA SER A 93 -3.46 9.82 -9.03
C SER A 93 -2.02 9.35 -8.84
N ARG A 94 -1.10 10.28 -8.57
CA ARG A 94 0.29 9.95 -8.26
C ARG A 94 0.42 9.00 -7.07
N TYR A 95 -0.33 9.22 -6.00
CA TYR A 95 -0.33 8.33 -4.84
C TYR A 95 -0.93 6.96 -5.14
N LEU A 96 -1.95 6.89 -5.99
CA LEU A 96 -2.61 5.63 -6.37
C LEU A 96 -1.80 4.79 -7.37
N ARG A 97 -0.72 5.32 -7.96
CA ARG A 97 0.25 4.52 -8.75
C ARG A 97 0.86 3.35 -7.96
N LYS A 98 0.78 3.35 -6.63
CA LYS A 98 1.16 2.19 -5.84
C LYS A 98 0.40 0.92 -6.23
N PHE A 99 -0.81 1.06 -6.78
CA PHE A 99 -1.58 -0.08 -7.30
C PHE A 99 -1.08 -0.54 -8.67
N ASP A 100 -0.49 0.35 -9.48
CA ASP A 100 0.24 -0.09 -10.67
C ASP A 100 1.44 -0.95 -10.28
N VAL A 101 2.23 -0.49 -9.30
CA VAL A 101 3.35 -1.29 -8.76
C VAL A 101 2.88 -2.62 -8.18
N TRP A 102 1.78 -2.63 -7.44
CA TRP A 102 1.16 -3.88 -6.96
C TRP A 102 0.80 -4.81 -8.10
N ASN A 103 0.10 -4.30 -9.12
CA ASN A 103 -0.35 -5.07 -10.27
C ASN A 103 0.84 -5.60 -11.09
N LEU A 104 1.83 -4.76 -11.37
CA LEU A 104 3.03 -5.16 -12.09
C LEU A 104 3.80 -6.26 -11.36
N LYS A 105 3.98 -6.16 -10.05
CA LYS A 105 4.61 -7.23 -9.25
C LYS A 105 3.79 -8.52 -9.30
N THR A 106 2.45 -8.42 -9.21
CA THR A 106 1.57 -9.57 -9.29
C THR A 106 1.66 -10.26 -10.64
N ILE A 107 1.67 -9.49 -11.73
CA ILE A 107 1.82 -10.01 -13.10
C ILE A 107 3.20 -10.65 -13.31
N ILE A 108 4.27 -9.96 -12.95
CA ILE A 108 5.65 -10.47 -13.08
C ILE A 108 5.84 -11.76 -12.28
N ARG A 109 5.28 -11.85 -11.06
CA ARG A 109 5.29 -13.08 -10.27
C ARG A 109 4.49 -14.18 -10.94
N GLY A 110 3.33 -13.86 -11.50
CA GLY A 110 2.49 -14.80 -12.22
C GLY A 110 3.19 -15.37 -13.44
N ILE A 111 3.83 -14.53 -14.26
CA ILE A 111 4.65 -14.97 -15.40
C ILE A 111 5.79 -15.88 -14.91
N TYR A 112 6.53 -15.44 -13.89
CA TYR A 112 7.66 -16.20 -13.33
C TYR A 112 7.27 -17.58 -12.79
N THR A 113 6.05 -17.75 -12.30
CA THR A 113 5.53 -19.01 -11.73
C THR A 113 4.65 -19.80 -12.71
N ASP A 114 4.52 -19.36 -13.96
CA ASP A 114 3.64 -19.96 -14.98
C ASP A 114 2.18 -20.04 -14.51
N THR A 115 1.70 -18.99 -13.82
CA THR A 115 0.33 -18.89 -13.32
C THR A 115 -0.61 -18.46 -14.44
N PRO A 116 -1.78 -19.11 -14.62
CA PRO A 116 -2.74 -18.73 -15.66
C PRO A 116 -3.18 -17.26 -15.56
N ALA A 117 -3.25 -16.56 -16.70
CA ALA A 117 -3.65 -15.17 -16.80
C ALA A 117 -4.98 -14.84 -16.08
N GLU A 118 -5.94 -15.72 -16.14
CA GLU A 118 -7.24 -15.58 -15.46
C GLU A 118 -7.11 -15.57 -13.93
N GLU A 119 -6.16 -16.32 -13.38
CA GLU A 119 -5.85 -16.32 -11.95
C GLU A 119 -5.13 -15.03 -11.56
N ILE A 120 -4.11 -14.63 -12.33
CA ILE A 120 -3.40 -13.35 -12.09
C ILE A 120 -4.41 -12.21 -12.10
N ARG A 121 -5.31 -12.16 -13.07
CA ARG A 121 -6.32 -11.08 -13.23
C ARG A 121 -7.19 -10.91 -11.98
N THR A 122 -7.52 -11.97 -11.28
CA THR A 122 -8.39 -11.90 -10.08
C THR A 122 -7.71 -11.21 -8.90
N ASP A 123 -6.37 -11.20 -8.86
CA ASP A 123 -5.58 -10.59 -7.80
C ASP A 123 -5.25 -9.10 -8.06
N LEU A 124 -5.56 -8.61 -9.28
CA LEU A 124 -5.26 -7.23 -9.64
C LEU A 124 -6.23 -6.24 -8.98
N ILE A 125 -5.70 -5.06 -8.68
CA ILE A 125 -6.44 -3.92 -8.13
C ILE A 125 -6.36 -2.77 -9.14
N MET A 126 -7.40 -2.59 -9.93
CA MET A 126 -7.46 -1.61 -11.01
C MET A 126 -7.74 -0.20 -10.48
N ALA A 127 -6.81 0.33 -9.69
CA ALA A 127 -6.92 1.62 -9.00
C ALA A 127 -5.78 2.61 -9.34
N GLY A 128 -4.79 2.18 -10.12
CA GLY A 128 -3.68 3.00 -10.59
C GLY A 128 -3.98 3.74 -11.89
N GLU A 129 -2.93 4.09 -12.62
CA GLU A 129 -2.99 4.81 -13.91
C GLU A 129 -2.85 3.87 -15.13
N LEU A 130 -2.37 2.63 -14.95
CA LEU A 130 -2.33 1.65 -16.03
C LEU A 130 -3.76 1.28 -16.43
N ASP A 131 -4.05 1.43 -17.73
CA ASP A 131 -5.37 1.15 -18.27
C ASP A 131 -5.60 -0.35 -18.53
N ASP A 132 -6.86 -0.72 -18.72
CA ASP A 132 -7.27 -2.11 -18.97
C ASP A 132 -6.56 -2.69 -20.21
N VAL A 133 -6.29 -1.86 -21.24
CA VAL A 133 -5.63 -2.31 -22.49
C VAL A 133 -4.18 -2.72 -22.21
N THR A 134 -3.46 -1.93 -21.44
CA THR A 134 -2.08 -2.24 -21.03
C THR A 134 -2.04 -3.49 -20.16
N ILE A 135 -2.96 -3.60 -19.20
CA ILE A 135 -3.05 -4.80 -18.34
C ILE A 135 -3.41 -6.05 -19.16
N ASP A 136 -4.35 -5.95 -20.12
CA ASP A 136 -4.70 -7.07 -20.99
C ASP A 136 -3.49 -7.56 -21.80
N ARG A 137 -2.71 -6.63 -22.38
CA ARG A 137 -1.48 -6.95 -23.10
C ARG A 137 -0.41 -7.59 -22.20
N LEU A 138 -0.26 -7.13 -20.96
CA LEU A 138 0.65 -7.73 -19.98
C LEU A 138 0.25 -9.16 -19.59
N LEU A 139 -1.04 -9.48 -19.61
CA LEU A 139 -1.54 -10.83 -19.31
C LEU A 139 -1.51 -11.76 -20.52
N GLU A 140 -1.21 -11.27 -21.72
CA GLU A 140 -1.09 -12.06 -22.96
C GLU A 140 0.35 -12.55 -23.23
N VAL A 141 1.34 -12.08 -22.46
CA VAL A 141 2.74 -12.46 -22.62
C VAL A 141 3.18 -13.50 -21.58
N ASP A 142 4.11 -14.37 -21.97
CA ASP A 142 4.59 -15.47 -21.14
C ASP A 142 6.03 -15.24 -20.61
N GLU A 143 6.71 -14.20 -21.10
CA GLU A 143 8.09 -13.88 -20.73
C GLU A 143 8.17 -12.50 -20.07
N ILE A 144 9.05 -12.36 -19.08
CA ILE A 144 9.22 -11.11 -18.31
C ILE A 144 9.73 -9.98 -19.22
N GLU A 145 10.65 -10.29 -20.13
CA GLU A 145 11.20 -9.35 -21.09
C GLU A 145 10.11 -8.77 -22.00
N ASP A 146 9.18 -9.60 -22.47
CA ASP A 146 8.05 -9.16 -23.28
C ASP A 146 7.06 -8.29 -22.47
N ALA A 147 6.85 -8.62 -21.19
CA ALA A 147 6.03 -7.80 -20.29
C ALA A 147 6.66 -6.40 -20.09
N ILE A 148 7.97 -6.31 -19.98
CA ILE A 148 8.68 -5.02 -19.89
C ILE A 148 8.51 -4.22 -21.19
N GLU A 149 8.61 -4.85 -22.37
CA GLU A 149 8.38 -4.17 -23.66
C GLU A 149 6.93 -3.64 -23.81
N VAL A 150 5.94 -4.30 -23.23
CA VAL A 150 4.56 -3.76 -23.18
C VAL A 150 4.50 -2.42 -22.46
N LEU A 151 5.40 -2.16 -21.51
CA LEU A 151 5.48 -0.95 -20.71
C LEU A 151 6.29 0.19 -21.35
N ALA A 152 6.76 0.07 -22.61
CA ALA A 152 7.68 0.99 -23.28
C ALA A 152 7.28 2.48 -23.23
N ASP A 153 5.96 2.78 -23.18
CA ASP A 153 5.44 4.14 -23.08
C ASP A 153 5.09 4.58 -21.64
N THR A 154 5.54 3.84 -20.63
CA THR A 154 5.27 4.12 -19.21
C THR A 154 6.54 4.47 -18.44
N ILE A 155 6.38 5.03 -17.23
CA ILE A 155 7.51 5.33 -16.34
C ILE A 155 8.24 4.06 -15.85
N TYR A 156 7.64 2.89 -15.98
CA TYR A 156 8.17 1.62 -15.46
C TYR A 156 9.15 0.93 -16.41
N TYR A 157 9.20 1.34 -17.70
CA TYR A 157 10.04 0.69 -18.71
C TYR A 157 11.53 0.79 -18.39
N ASP A 158 12.04 2.02 -18.26
CA ASP A 158 13.48 2.26 -18.04
C ASP A 158 14.00 1.60 -16.75
N PRO A 159 13.32 1.74 -15.58
CA PRO A 159 13.75 1.07 -14.35
C PRO A 159 13.78 -0.45 -14.45
N LEU A 160 12.77 -1.06 -15.05
CA LEU A 160 12.70 -2.51 -15.21
C LEU A 160 13.74 -3.03 -16.20
N SER A 161 13.92 -2.33 -17.34
CA SER A 161 14.91 -2.69 -18.35
C SER A 161 16.33 -2.65 -17.80
N ALA A 162 16.64 -1.71 -16.92
CA ALA A 162 17.95 -1.59 -16.29
C ALA A 162 18.28 -2.77 -15.35
N GLU A 163 17.29 -3.47 -14.81
CA GLU A 163 17.48 -4.59 -13.86
C GLU A 163 17.36 -5.98 -14.54
N LEU A 164 17.16 -6.06 -15.86
CA LEU A 164 17.07 -7.34 -16.58
C LEU A 164 18.35 -8.17 -16.47
N GLU A 165 19.53 -7.54 -16.52
CA GLU A 165 20.81 -8.25 -16.37
C GLU A 165 20.92 -8.86 -14.98
N ALA A 166 20.59 -8.10 -13.92
CA ALA A 166 20.60 -8.57 -12.54
C ALA A 166 19.55 -9.67 -12.31
N PHE A 167 18.38 -9.57 -12.92
CA PHE A 167 17.39 -10.64 -12.92
C PHE A 167 17.93 -11.91 -13.57
N ALA A 168 18.53 -11.82 -14.76
CA ALA A 168 19.09 -12.95 -15.48
C ALA A 168 20.25 -13.62 -14.71
N GLU A 169 21.09 -12.84 -14.02
CA GLU A 169 22.21 -13.37 -13.20
C GLU A 169 21.74 -14.05 -11.92
N THR A 170 20.76 -13.45 -11.23
CA THR A 170 20.32 -13.94 -9.90
C THR A 170 19.21 -14.98 -10.00
N GLY A 171 18.44 -14.99 -11.08
CA GLY A 171 17.26 -15.83 -11.24
C GLY A 171 16.14 -15.49 -10.24
N THR A 172 16.14 -14.29 -9.65
CA THR A 172 15.11 -13.85 -8.70
C THR A 172 14.43 -12.56 -9.13
N LEU A 173 13.18 -12.35 -8.77
CA LEU A 173 12.42 -11.14 -9.11
C LEU A 173 12.81 -9.91 -8.27
N VAL A 174 13.65 -10.08 -7.26
CA VAL A 174 13.99 -9.02 -6.31
C VAL A 174 14.51 -7.74 -6.98
N PRO A 175 15.43 -7.79 -7.97
CA PRO A 175 15.89 -6.58 -8.66
C PRO A 175 14.74 -5.81 -9.32
N LEU A 176 13.86 -6.51 -10.04
CA LEU A 176 12.71 -5.92 -10.74
C LEU A 176 11.69 -5.32 -9.75
N GLU A 177 11.38 -6.04 -8.68
CA GLU A 177 10.45 -5.56 -7.65
C GLU A 177 10.97 -4.33 -6.90
N ASN A 178 12.27 -4.28 -6.63
CA ASN A 178 12.90 -3.11 -6.01
C ASN A 178 12.94 -1.91 -6.96
N ALA A 179 13.15 -2.14 -8.25
CA ALA A 179 13.11 -1.08 -9.25
C ALA A 179 11.72 -0.43 -9.32
N LEU A 180 10.66 -1.23 -9.29
CA LEU A 180 9.29 -0.73 -9.25
C LEU A 180 8.99 0.07 -7.96
N ASP A 181 9.45 -0.39 -6.80
CA ASP A 181 9.29 0.36 -5.55
C ASP A 181 10.03 1.69 -5.59
N ARG A 182 11.31 1.69 -6.03
CA ARG A 182 12.11 2.92 -6.15
C ARG A 182 11.44 3.92 -7.07
N GLU A 183 11.04 3.50 -8.27
CA GLU A 183 10.38 4.34 -9.26
C GLU A 183 9.13 5.02 -8.70
N PHE A 184 8.28 4.27 -8.00
CA PHE A 184 7.09 4.81 -7.37
C PHE A 184 7.41 5.84 -6.30
N TYR A 185 8.26 5.48 -5.32
CA TYR A 185 8.50 6.34 -4.15
C TYR A 185 9.31 7.59 -4.50
N GLU A 186 10.28 7.49 -5.39
CA GLU A 186 11.09 8.63 -5.85
C GLU A 186 10.22 9.66 -6.58
N HIS A 187 9.27 9.19 -7.41
CA HIS A 187 8.33 10.06 -8.13
C HIS A 187 7.21 10.65 -7.26
N LEU A 188 6.96 10.13 -6.06
CA LEU A 188 5.97 10.70 -5.14
C LEU A 188 6.29 12.16 -4.76
N LEU A 189 7.56 12.51 -4.67
CA LEU A 189 8.02 13.83 -4.24
C LEU A 189 8.22 14.82 -5.38
N ASP A 190 8.09 14.38 -6.63
CA ASP A 190 8.29 15.22 -7.80
C ASP A 190 7.31 16.40 -7.82
N ASP A 191 7.81 17.56 -8.27
CA ASP A 191 7.06 18.81 -8.41
C ASP A 191 6.39 19.35 -7.13
N LEU A 192 6.62 18.71 -5.97
CA LEU A 192 6.07 19.20 -4.69
C LEU A 192 6.87 20.37 -4.12
N GLY A 193 8.12 20.53 -4.54
CA GLY A 193 9.02 21.54 -4.00
C GLY A 193 9.38 21.26 -2.54
N ARG A 194 9.87 22.29 -1.85
CA ARG A 194 10.22 22.23 -0.42
C ARG A 194 9.40 23.23 0.38
N PRO A 195 8.08 23.00 0.54
CA PRO A 195 7.24 23.89 1.32
C PRO A 195 7.67 23.84 2.80
N ARG A 196 7.71 25.01 3.45
CA ARG A 196 8.17 25.09 4.85
C ARG A 196 7.02 24.95 5.84
N GLU A 197 5.82 25.32 5.47
CA GLU A 197 4.65 25.38 6.37
C GLU A 197 3.35 25.04 5.63
N GLY A 198 2.31 24.74 6.39
CA GLY A 198 0.95 24.53 5.90
C GLY A 198 0.66 23.10 5.42
N PRO A 199 -0.51 22.90 4.79
CA PRO A 199 -0.99 21.57 4.39
C PRO A 199 -0.04 20.86 3.43
N GLN A 200 0.59 21.59 2.49
CA GLN A 200 1.51 21.00 1.52
C GLN A 200 2.81 20.52 2.18
N ALA A 201 3.34 21.27 3.17
CA ALA A 201 4.51 20.81 3.92
C ALA A 201 4.22 19.52 4.68
N LYS A 202 3.03 19.41 5.27
CA LYS A 202 2.58 18.19 5.97
C LYS A 202 2.28 17.02 5.05
N TYR A 203 1.86 17.28 3.82
CA TYR A 203 1.75 16.26 2.80
C TYR A 203 3.12 15.68 2.42
N VAL A 204 4.10 16.55 2.17
CA VAL A 204 5.49 16.12 1.90
C VAL A 204 6.07 15.33 3.08
N GLU A 205 5.88 15.81 4.32
CA GLU A 205 6.33 15.12 5.53
C GLU A 205 5.67 13.72 5.67
N PHE A 206 4.40 13.60 5.30
CA PHE A 206 3.71 12.32 5.28
C PHE A 206 4.33 11.36 4.25
N LEU A 207 4.58 11.81 3.02
CA LEU A 207 5.21 10.98 1.98
C LEU A 207 6.64 10.57 2.38
N GLN A 208 7.39 11.46 3.00
CA GLN A 208 8.72 11.15 3.54
C GLN A 208 8.66 10.07 4.62
N ALA A 209 7.64 10.14 5.52
CA ALA A 209 7.44 9.10 6.52
C ALA A 209 7.09 7.75 5.89
N GLU A 210 6.32 7.74 4.82
CA GLU A 210 5.99 6.50 4.09
C GLU A 210 7.23 5.87 3.45
N ILE A 211 8.10 6.69 2.83
CA ILE A 211 9.40 6.25 2.30
C ILE A 211 10.29 5.68 3.41
N ASP A 212 10.42 6.41 4.53
CA ASP A 212 11.23 5.95 5.66
C ASP A 212 10.71 4.63 6.25
N PHE A 213 9.39 4.46 6.34
CA PHE A 213 8.80 3.22 6.83
C PHE A 213 8.99 2.06 5.85
N ARG A 214 9.01 2.34 4.54
CA ARG A 214 9.39 1.35 3.54
C ARG A 214 10.84 0.93 3.70
N ASN A 215 11.76 1.89 3.84
CA ASN A 215 13.17 1.64 4.11
C ASN A 215 13.37 0.84 5.41
N ALA A 216 12.65 1.17 6.48
CA ALA A 216 12.68 0.44 7.74
C ALA A 216 12.27 -1.02 7.58
N ARG A 217 11.17 -1.29 6.85
CA ARG A 217 10.72 -2.66 6.55
C ARG A 217 11.74 -3.43 5.74
N ASN A 218 12.30 -2.82 4.70
CA ASN A 218 13.33 -3.44 3.87
C ASN A 218 14.56 -3.79 4.72
N ALA A 219 15.03 -2.85 5.54
CA ALA A 219 16.17 -3.06 6.43
C ALA A 219 15.95 -4.21 7.42
N LEU A 220 14.76 -4.26 8.05
CA LEU A 220 14.43 -5.33 9.00
C LEU A 220 14.33 -6.71 8.34
N ARG A 221 13.76 -6.78 7.15
CA ARG A 221 13.69 -8.01 6.38
C ARG A 221 15.09 -8.51 6.00
N LEU A 222 15.95 -7.59 5.57
CA LEU A 222 17.36 -7.90 5.28
C LEU A 222 18.09 -8.40 6.53
N ALA A 223 18.01 -7.69 7.66
CA ALA A 223 18.63 -8.06 8.92
C ALA A 223 18.24 -9.47 9.39
N ARG A 224 16.96 -9.85 9.15
CA ARG A 224 16.45 -11.18 9.54
C ARG A 224 16.67 -12.28 8.53
N SER A 225 16.84 -11.95 7.25
CA SER A 225 17.02 -12.96 6.19
C SER A 225 18.32 -13.73 6.32
N GLY A 226 19.36 -13.13 6.92
CA GLY A 226 20.71 -13.66 6.96
C GLY A 226 21.35 -13.85 5.57
N ALA A 227 20.70 -13.32 4.52
CA ALA A 227 21.21 -13.37 3.16
C ALA A 227 22.29 -12.30 2.95
N ASP A 228 23.32 -12.66 2.19
CA ASP A 228 24.39 -11.74 1.79
C ASP A 228 23.89 -10.84 0.62
N LEU A 229 22.97 -9.93 0.95
CA LEU A 229 22.37 -8.99 0.01
C LEU A 229 22.89 -7.58 0.31
N ASP A 230 23.17 -6.81 -0.74
CA ASP A 230 23.58 -5.40 -0.59
C ASP A 230 22.40 -4.55 -0.12
N PRO A 231 22.41 -4.00 1.11
CA PRO A 231 21.33 -3.16 1.61
C PRO A 231 21.08 -1.90 0.77
N ALA A 232 22.09 -1.40 0.07
CA ALA A 232 21.97 -0.21 -0.78
C ALA A 232 20.98 -0.44 -1.95
N SER A 233 20.86 -1.68 -2.43
CA SER A 233 19.90 -2.02 -3.50
C SER A 233 18.44 -1.94 -3.08
N TYR A 234 18.17 -1.91 -1.78
CA TYR A 234 16.83 -1.82 -1.19
C TYR A 234 16.49 -0.43 -0.66
N TYR A 235 17.45 0.50 -0.70
CA TYR A 235 17.26 1.86 -0.23
C TYR A 235 16.50 2.70 -1.24
N ILE A 236 15.52 3.45 -0.74
CA ILE A 236 14.69 4.40 -1.50
C ILE A 236 15.02 5.81 -1.02
N GLU A 237 15.37 6.69 -1.95
CA GLU A 237 15.65 8.09 -1.65
C GLU A 237 14.36 8.88 -1.32
N GLY A 238 14.51 9.98 -0.59
CA GLY A 238 13.40 10.91 -0.31
C GLY A 238 12.91 10.92 1.13
N GLY A 239 13.26 9.91 1.94
CA GLY A 239 13.01 9.89 3.38
C GLY A 239 13.90 10.89 4.15
N VAL A 240 13.77 10.90 5.47
CA VAL A 240 14.54 11.77 6.38
C VAL A 240 15.10 11.06 7.61
N LEU A 241 14.75 9.78 7.80
CA LEU A 241 15.27 8.97 8.91
C LEU A 241 16.64 8.36 8.62
N PHE A 242 16.86 7.99 7.36
CA PHE A 242 18.06 7.27 6.93
C PHE A 242 18.71 7.97 5.76
N ASP A 243 20.03 7.90 5.68
CA ASP A 243 20.75 7.91 4.42
C ASP A 243 21.17 6.48 4.04
N GLY A 244 21.57 6.28 2.77
CA GLY A 244 21.88 4.93 2.28
C GLY A 244 23.05 4.26 3.02
N SER A 245 24.03 5.03 3.49
CA SER A 245 25.19 4.52 4.25
C SER A 245 24.82 4.17 5.68
N GLU A 246 23.97 4.96 6.31
CA GLU A 246 23.47 4.74 7.67
C GLU A 246 22.57 3.51 7.70
N LEU A 247 21.65 3.37 6.73
CA LEU A 247 20.80 2.18 6.63
C LEU A 247 21.62 0.90 6.50
N SER A 248 22.67 0.90 5.68
CA SER A 248 23.56 -0.25 5.50
C SER A 248 24.28 -0.67 6.78
N GLN A 249 24.54 0.27 7.69
CA GLN A 249 25.11 -0.03 9.00
C GLN A 249 24.07 -0.57 9.98
N LEU A 250 22.89 0.03 10.01
CA LEU A 250 21.79 -0.33 10.93
C LEU A 250 21.19 -1.71 10.62
N VAL A 251 21.27 -2.18 9.38
CA VAL A 251 20.79 -3.53 8.98
C VAL A 251 21.54 -4.65 9.75
N THR A 252 22.74 -4.38 10.28
CA THR A 252 23.54 -5.37 11.00
C THR A 252 23.04 -5.65 12.43
N ASP A 253 22.25 -4.76 13.02
CA ASP A 253 21.70 -4.90 14.36
C ASP A 253 20.23 -4.46 14.43
N TYR A 254 19.36 -5.42 14.76
CA TYR A 254 17.91 -5.18 14.83
C TYR A 254 17.54 -4.16 15.91
N ASP A 255 18.15 -4.26 17.09
CA ASP A 255 17.80 -3.40 18.22
C ASP A 255 18.25 -1.97 17.96
N ASP A 256 19.44 -1.79 17.37
CA ASP A 256 19.96 -0.48 16.96
C ASP A 256 19.03 0.18 15.90
N LEU A 257 18.55 -0.59 14.95
CA LEU A 257 17.60 -0.10 13.93
C LEU A 257 16.27 0.33 14.56
N VAL A 258 15.69 -0.49 15.44
CA VAL A 258 14.45 -0.17 16.16
C VAL A 258 14.62 1.10 17.00
N ASP A 259 15.72 1.20 17.74
CA ASP A 259 16.04 2.36 18.57
C ASP A 259 16.24 3.62 17.74
N HIS A 260 16.93 3.55 16.61
CA HIS A 260 17.11 4.65 15.69
C HIS A 260 15.75 5.23 15.20
N ILE A 261 14.82 4.34 14.82
CA ILE A 261 13.47 4.74 14.37
C ILE A 261 12.66 5.31 15.53
N ALA A 262 12.61 4.61 16.67
CA ALA A 262 11.77 4.94 17.80
C ALA A 262 12.18 6.24 18.51
N ASP A 263 13.48 6.58 18.53
CA ASP A 263 14.03 7.79 19.14
C ASP A 263 14.03 9.01 18.21
N ASN A 264 13.71 8.81 16.94
CA ASN A 264 13.74 9.88 15.97
C ASN A 264 12.64 10.93 16.23
N LYS A 265 13.04 12.20 16.26
CA LYS A 265 12.15 13.35 16.50
C LYS A 265 11.81 14.16 15.26
N ARG A 266 12.28 13.74 14.09
CA ARG A 266 12.10 14.52 12.84
C ARG A 266 10.63 14.72 12.45
N TYR A 267 9.78 13.75 12.77
CA TYR A 267 8.34 13.82 12.50
C TYR A 267 7.51 14.46 13.63
N GLY A 268 8.19 15.07 14.61
CA GLY A 268 7.54 15.71 15.76
C GLY A 268 6.92 14.72 16.75
N ASP A 269 6.36 15.25 17.84
CA ASP A 269 5.90 14.46 19.00
C ASP A 269 4.78 13.44 18.64
N ARG A 270 4.00 13.74 17.61
CA ARG A 270 2.82 12.94 17.25
C ARG A 270 3.20 11.59 16.66
N LEU A 271 4.07 11.60 15.65
CA LEU A 271 4.55 10.37 15.02
C LEU A 271 5.57 9.65 15.90
N SER A 272 6.49 10.40 16.55
CA SER A 272 7.48 9.83 17.49
C SER A 272 6.80 9.10 18.66
N GLY A 273 5.61 9.51 19.08
CA GLY A 273 4.82 8.81 20.11
C GLY A 273 4.37 7.42 19.65
N ALA A 274 3.91 7.33 18.42
CA ALA A 274 3.51 6.04 17.81
C ALA A 274 4.73 5.13 17.57
N LEU A 275 5.84 5.69 17.07
CA LEU A 275 7.06 4.94 16.77
C LEU A 275 7.71 4.32 18.03
N ARG A 276 7.54 4.90 19.21
CA ARG A 276 8.03 4.28 20.45
C ARG A 276 7.43 2.90 20.73
N ARG A 277 6.24 2.59 20.20
CA ARG A 277 5.63 1.27 20.32
C ARG A 277 6.38 0.18 19.55
N LEU A 278 7.25 0.57 18.60
CA LEU A 278 8.08 -0.39 17.86
C LEU A 278 8.97 -1.22 18.78
N ARG A 279 9.39 -0.65 19.94
CA ARG A 279 10.17 -1.39 20.93
C ARG A 279 9.40 -2.53 21.61
N GLU A 280 8.07 -2.50 21.54
CA GLU A 280 7.20 -3.53 22.12
C GLU A 280 6.93 -4.67 21.12
N ALA A 281 7.43 -4.55 19.88
CA ALA A 281 7.20 -5.54 18.83
C ALA A 281 8.17 -6.73 18.97
N ASP A 282 7.65 -7.91 19.22
CA ASP A 282 8.40 -9.16 19.37
C ASP A 282 8.62 -9.89 18.03
N SER A 283 7.97 -9.45 16.95
CA SER A 283 8.07 -10.05 15.63
C SER A 283 8.14 -9.01 14.52
N LEU A 284 8.61 -9.42 13.32
CA LEU A 284 8.59 -8.56 12.14
C LEU A 284 7.18 -8.12 11.76
N ILE A 285 6.19 -9.01 11.87
CA ILE A 285 4.79 -8.73 11.59
C ILE A 285 4.27 -7.64 12.53
N GLN A 286 4.48 -7.79 13.84
CA GLN A 286 4.09 -6.76 14.81
C GLN A 286 4.78 -5.43 14.57
N PHE A 287 6.05 -5.44 14.14
CA PHE A 287 6.76 -4.23 13.77
C PHE A 287 6.14 -3.57 12.53
N GLU A 288 5.84 -4.33 11.48
CA GLU A 288 5.19 -3.81 10.28
C GLU A 288 3.80 -3.25 10.60
N HIS A 289 3.01 -3.94 11.41
CA HIS A 289 1.70 -3.45 11.88
C HIS A 289 1.84 -2.15 12.69
N ALA A 290 2.86 -2.04 13.53
CA ALA A 290 3.09 -0.82 14.31
C ALA A 290 3.47 0.38 13.43
N LEU A 291 4.25 0.17 12.35
CA LEU A 291 4.53 1.20 11.34
C LEU A 291 3.25 1.62 10.61
N ASP A 292 2.43 0.67 10.19
CA ASP A 292 1.17 0.95 9.49
C ASP A 292 0.19 1.72 10.37
N ALA A 293 0.04 1.29 11.63
CA ALA A 293 -0.78 1.99 12.62
C ALA A 293 -0.27 3.43 12.86
N ALA A 294 1.05 3.60 12.94
CA ALA A 294 1.67 4.93 13.12
C ALA A 294 1.38 5.84 11.92
N LEU A 295 1.50 5.33 10.69
CA LEU A 295 1.24 6.10 9.48
C LEU A 295 -0.24 6.49 9.36
N LEU A 296 -1.15 5.54 9.62
CA LEU A 296 -2.59 5.80 9.62
C LEU A 296 -2.98 6.83 10.67
N GLN A 297 -2.49 6.69 11.91
CA GLN A 297 -2.74 7.66 13.00
C GLN A 297 -2.20 9.06 12.65
N TYR A 298 -1.05 9.13 11.98
CA TYR A 298 -0.49 10.38 11.51
C TYR A 298 -1.36 11.03 10.45
N ALA A 299 -1.79 10.26 9.44
CA ALA A 299 -2.70 10.73 8.40
C ALA A 299 -4.02 11.26 8.98
N ASP A 300 -4.59 10.56 9.97
CA ASP A 300 -5.80 10.99 10.68
C ASP A 300 -5.62 12.30 11.43
N THR A 301 -4.47 12.44 12.05
CA THR A 301 -4.10 13.69 12.74
C THR A 301 -4.02 14.85 11.75
N LEU A 302 -3.36 14.65 10.60
CA LEU A 302 -3.26 15.66 9.55
C LEU A 302 -4.62 15.99 8.94
N SER A 303 -5.48 14.98 8.74
CA SER A 303 -6.86 15.16 8.27
C SER A 303 -7.69 16.03 9.23
N SER A 304 -7.49 15.85 10.53
CA SER A 304 -8.18 16.64 11.55
C SER A 304 -7.71 18.10 11.61
N ILE A 305 -6.41 18.35 11.39
CA ILE A 305 -5.84 19.70 11.39
C ILE A 305 -6.14 20.43 10.07
N TYR A 306 -6.07 19.73 8.96
CA TYR A 306 -6.26 20.24 7.61
C TYR A 306 -7.43 19.53 6.90
N PRO A 307 -8.66 19.74 7.37
CA PRO A 307 -9.82 18.96 6.93
C PRO A 307 -10.24 19.21 5.48
N VAL A 308 -9.70 20.24 4.85
CA VAL A 308 -9.93 20.57 3.43
C VAL A 308 -8.56 20.56 2.72
N SER A 309 -7.96 19.38 2.64
CA SER A 309 -6.66 19.18 2.00
C SER A 309 -6.55 17.75 1.47
N VAL A 310 -5.48 17.46 0.73
CA VAL A 310 -5.14 16.09 0.30
C VAL A 310 -4.92 15.14 1.48
N SER A 311 -4.49 15.63 2.65
CA SER A 311 -4.27 14.80 3.84
C SER A 311 -5.54 14.08 4.30
N ALA A 312 -6.72 14.69 4.16
CA ALA A 312 -7.98 14.03 4.48
C ALA A 312 -8.32 12.91 3.48
N VAL A 313 -7.92 13.08 2.22
CA VAL A 313 -8.07 12.04 1.19
C VAL A 313 -7.12 10.87 1.46
N LEU A 314 -5.85 11.15 1.77
CA LEU A 314 -4.87 10.11 2.13
C LEU A 314 -5.31 9.31 3.36
N SER A 315 -5.79 9.99 4.39
CA SER A 315 -6.33 9.33 5.58
C SER A 315 -7.46 8.35 5.25
N TYR A 316 -8.32 8.70 4.28
CA TYR A 316 -9.36 7.78 3.79
C TYR A 316 -8.78 6.61 3.00
N ILE A 317 -7.83 6.88 2.08
CA ILE A 317 -7.19 5.83 1.28
C ILE A 317 -6.55 4.79 2.20
N LEU A 318 -5.74 5.22 3.16
CA LEU A 318 -5.10 4.33 4.12
C LEU A 318 -6.10 3.57 5.00
N ALA A 319 -7.16 4.24 5.46
CA ALA A 319 -8.19 3.60 6.25
C ALA A 319 -8.97 2.55 5.46
N LYS A 320 -9.23 2.79 4.17
CA LYS A 320 -9.90 1.83 3.29
C LYS A 320 -9.01 0.63 2.95
N GLU A 321 -7.73 0.86 2.70
CA GLU A 321 -6.76 -0.22 2.53
C GLU A 321 -6.67 -1.10 3.78
N ARG A 322 -6.59 -0.46 4.94
CA ARG A 322 -6.56 -1.16 6.22
C ARG A 322 -7.83 -1.99 6.46
N GLU A 323 -9.00 -1.46 6.11
CA GLU A 323 -10.25 -2.24 6.17
C GLU A 323 -10.15 -3.50 5.33
N VAL A 324 -9.68 -3.38 4.09
CA VAL A 324 -9.51 -4.50 3.16
C VAL A 324 -8.53 -5.53 3.72
N GLU A 325 -7.38 -5.09 4.23
CA GLU A 325 -6.37 -5.98 4.81
C GLU A 325 -6.87 -6.70 6.06
N ASN A 326 -7.56 -6.00 6.96
CA ASN A 326 -8.14 -6.61 8.16
C ASN A 326 -9.18 -7.67 7.81
N ILE A 327 -10.11 -7.39 6.88
CA ILE A 327 -11.12 -8.36 6.46
C ILE A 327 -10.46 -9.57 5.80
N ARG A 328 -9.44 -9.35 4.96
CA ARG A 328 -8.67 -10.42 4.30
C ARG A 328 -7.96 -11.30 5.34
N ALA A 329 -7.28 -10.71 6.31
CA ALA A 329 -6.59 -11.44 7.39
C ALA A 329 -7.58 -12.29 8.19
N ILE A 330 -8.75 -11.75 8.53
CA ILE A 330 -9.80 -12.49 9.24
C ILE A 330 -10.30 -13.66 8.39
N ALA A 331 -10.62 -13.43 7.11
CA ALA A 331 -11.16 -14.47 6.22
C ALA A 331 -10.17 -15.63 6.04
N ARG A 332 -8.90 -15.33 5.75
CA ARG A 332 -7.82 -16.32 5.60
C ARG A 332 -7.53 -17.05 6.92
N GLY A 333 -7.41 -16.33 8.02
CA GLY A 333 -7.18 -16.91 9.35
C GLY A 333 -8.29 -17.89 9.72
N ARG A 334 -9.56 -17.56 9.44
CA ARG A 334 -10.71 -18.45 9.71
C ARG A 334 -10.74 -19.66 8.78
N GLU A 335 -10.31 -19.53 7.53
CA GLU A 335 -10.21 -20.64 6.59
C GLU A 335 -9.20 -21.71 7.05
N VAL A 336 -8.02 -21.26 7.51
CA VAL A 336 -6.97 -22.17 7.99
C VAL A 336 -7.16 -22.60 9.45
N GLY A 337 -8.21 -22.12 10.12
CA GLY A 337 -8.61 -22.55 11.46
C GLY A 337 -7.83 -21.90 12.60
N LEU A 338 -7.27 -20.71 12.40
CA LEU A 338 -6.67 -19.91 13.48
C LEU A 338 -7.71 -19.57 14.54
N SER A 339 -7.26 -19.45 15.80
CA SER A 339 -8.06 -18.99 16.93
C SER A 339 -8.41 -17.49 16.79
N GLU A 340 -9.42 -17.04 17.53
CA GLU A 340 -9.81 -15.63 17.55
C GLU A 340 -8.62 -14.73 17.98
N SER A 341 -7.85 -15.14 19.00
CA SER A 341 -6.70 -14.39 19.49
C SER A 341 -5.56 -14.30 18.46
N GLU A 342 -5.26 -15.40 17.76
CA GLU A 342 -4.24 -15.39 16.69
C GLU A 342 -4.64 -14.45 15.54
N ILE A 343 -5.92 -14.42 15.17
CA ILE A 343 -6.42 -13.50 14.16
C ILE A 343 -6.38 -12.04 14.66
N GLU A 344 -6.78 -11.79 15.90
CA GLU A 344 -6.77 -10.45 16.49
C GLU A 344 -5.35 -9.84 16.54
N GLU A 345 -4.31 -10.66 16.71
CA GLU A 345 -2.90 -10.24 16.66
C GLU A 345 -2.45 -9.78 15.26
N GLU A 346 -3.11 -10.28 14.20
CA GLU A 346 -2.84 -9.90 12.81
C GLU A 346 -3.57 -8.61 12.39
N LEU A 347 -4.50 -8.11 13.21
CA LEU A 347 -5.29 -6.92 12.86
C LEU A 347 -4.58 -5.63 13.27
N VAL A 348 -4.62 -4.65 12.39
CA VAL A 348 -4.25 -3.28 12.76
C VAL A 348 -5.53 -2.52 13.14
N ILE A 349 -5.77 -2.46 14.43
CA ILE A 349 -6.87 -1.71 15.06
C ILE A 349 -6.27 -0.50 15.78
N LEU A 350 -6.87 0.70 15.62
CA LEU A 350 -6.37 1.96 16.20
C LEU A 350 -6.87 2.19 17.61
#